data_3c4b531212602e2110f81dc8776ebd1f
#
_entry.id   3c4b531212602e2110f81dc8776ebd1f
#
_cell.length_a   1.000
_cell.length_b   1.000
_cell.length_c   1.000
_cell.angle_alpha   90.00
_cell.angle_beta   90.00
_cell.angle_gamma   90.00
#
_symmetry.space_group_name_H-M   'P 1'
#
loop_
_entity.id
_entity.type
_entity.pdbx_description
1 polymer ?
#
loop_
_entity_poly.entity_id
_entity_poly.type
_entity_poly.pdbx_seq_one_letter_code
_entity_poly.pdbx_strand_id
1 'polypeptide(L)'
;MAQEVDTNEKSADQQPRCEIDKILTAEGECRRLGEVQVDGRLLCVSHSKLLRLKDRSETMLGTVFEMDQWLESVDGEADELRVRRIEHQRNEVVEQLRFDSLKIRLLRDELLKDQDGTT
;
A
#
# COMPACT_ATOMS: atom_id res chain seq x y z
N MET A 1 -30.45 2.30 -28.24
CA MET A 1 -31.18 3.04 -27.31
C MET A 1 -31.57 2.26 -26.12
N ALA A 2 -32.41 1.32 -26.30
CA ALA A 2 -32.73 0.45 -25.18
C ALA A 2 -31.51 -0.18 -24.59
N GLN A 3 -30.50 -0.42 -25.39
CA GLN A 3 -29.28 -1.03 -24.94
C GLN A 3 -28.56 -0.19 -23.89
N GLU A 4 -28.55 1.11 -24.12
CA GLU A 4 -27.84 1.99 -23.22
C GLU A 4 -28.51 2.00 -21.87
N VAL A 5 -29.82 2.01 -21.86
CA VAL A 5 -30.55 1.98 -20.61
C VAL A 5 -30.30 0.68 -19.89
N ASP A 6 -30.29 -0.42 -20.60
CA ASP A 6 -30.05 -1.72 -20.02
C ASP A 6 -28.65 -1.77 -19.40
N THR A 7 -27.69 -1.19 -20.08
CA THR A 7 -26.34 -1.15 -19.57
C THR A 7 -26.27 -0.42 -18.25
N ASN A 8 -26.95 0.69 -18.15
CA ASN A 8 -26.96 1.46 -16.92
C ASN A 8 -27.61 0.71 -15.79
N GLU A 9 -28.70 0.04 -16.09
CA GLU A 9 -29.39 -0.72 -15.07
C GLU A 9 -28.55 -1.89 -14.58
N LYS A 10 -27.85 -2.52 -15.49
CA LYS A 10 -26.94 -3.59 -15.11
C LYS A 10 -25.85 -3.06 -14.21
N SER A 11 -25.39 -1.86 -14.47
CA SER A 11 -24.37 -1.25 -13.66
C SER A 11 -24.81 -1.08 -12.21
N ALA A 12 -26.08 -0.77 -12.00
CA ALA A 12 -26.59 -0.60 -10.65
C ALA A 12 -26.52 -1.90 -9.85
N ASP A 13 -26.87 -3.01 -10.49
CA ASP A 13 -26.83 -4.31 -9.82
C ASP A 13 -25.46 -4.95 -9.87
N GLN A 14 -24.70 -4.61 -10.88
CA GLN A 14 -23.41 -5.21 -11.14
C GLN A 14 -22.30 -4.19 -11.04
N GLN A 15 -22.43 -3.30 -10.09
CA GLN A 15 -21.39 -2.32 -9.87
C GLN A 15 -20.07 -3.03 -9.68
N PRO A 16 -19.01 -2.50 -10.29
CA PRO A 16 -17.71 -3.14 -10.17
C PRO A 16 -17.28 -3.14 -8.69
N ARG A 17 -16.90 -4.29 -8.24
CA ARG A 17 -16.38 -4.41 -6.90
C ARG A 17 -14.87 -4.34 -6.91
N CYS A 18 -14.30 -4.11 -5.74
CA CYS A 18 -12.86 -4.07 -5.56
C CYS A 18 -12.23 -5.39 -5.99
N GLU A 19 -11.22 -5.31 -6.83
CA GLU A 19 -10.54 -6.48 -7.38
C GLU A 19 -9.22 -6.77 -6.67
N ILE A 20 -9.15 -6.47 -5.38
CA ILE A 20 -7.91 -6.68 -4.61
C ILE A 20 -7.49 -8.15 -4.60
N ASP A 21 -8.45 -9.07 -4.62
CA ASP A 21 -8.14 -10.49 -4.63
C ASP A 21 -7.37 -10.92 -5.89
N LYS A 22 -7.45 -10.14 -6.95
CA LYS A 22 -6.71 -10.42 -8.18
C LYS A 22 -5.30 -9.86 -8.15
N ILE A 23 -5.00 -9.00 -7.19
CA ILE A 23 -3.68 -8.41 -7.02
C ILE A 23 -2.98 -9.02 -5.82
N LEU A 24 -3.69 -9.03 -4.70
CA LEU A 24 -3.18 -9.58 -3.43
C LEU A 24 -4.15 -10.65 -2.96
N THR A 25 -3.90 -11.88 -3.35
CA THR A 25 -4.80 -12.97 -2.98
C THR A 25 -4.88 -13.17 -1.49
N ALA A 26 -3.86 -12.77 -0.75
CA ALA A 26 -3.85 -12.88 0.69
C ALA A 26 -4.89 -11.98 1.36
N GLU A 27 -5.34 -10.93 0.67
CA GLU A 27 -6.35 -10.03 1.22
C GLU A 27 -7.77 -10.59 1.07
N GLY A 28 -7.96 -11.57 0.21
CA GLY A 28 -9.26 -12.16 0.00
C GLY A 28 -10.20 -11.27 -0.79
N GLU A 29 -11.45 -11.69 -0.87
CA GLU A 29 -12.46 -10.92 -1.59
C GLU A 29 -12.85 -9.67 -0.83
N CYS A 30 -13.09 -8.61 -1.59
CA CYS A 30 -13.57 -7.36 -1.05
C CYS A 30 -14.87 -7.00 -1.75
N ARG A 31 -15.91 -6.69 -0.98
CA ARG A 31 -17.22 -6.37 -1.54
C ARG A 31 -17.45 -4.89 -1.70
N ARG A 32 -16.48 -4.07 -1.33
CA ARG A 32 -16.60 -2.63 -1.49
C ARG A 32 -16.59 -2.25 -2.96
N LEU A 33 -17.19 -1.10 -3.24
CA LEU A 33 -17.22 -0.59 -4.60
C LEU A 33 -15.82 -0.25 -5.08
N GLY A 34 -15.49 -0.69 -6.30
CA GLY A 34 -14.23 -0.31 -6.93
C GLY A 34 -14.33 1.09 -7.50
N GLU A 35 -13.44 1.96 -7.10
CA GLU A 35 -13.46 3.36 -7.50
C GLU A 35 -12.14 3.86 -8.05
N VAL A 36 -11.05 3.20 -7.73
CA VAL A 36 -9.71 3.67 -8.09
C VAL A 36 -9.02 2.62 -8.95
N GLN A 37 -8.51 3.02 -10.10
CA GLN A 37 -7.77 2.10 -10.95
C GLN A 37 -6.31 2.05 -10.52
N VAL A 38 -5.82 0.83 -10.33
CA VAL A 38 -4.42 0.59 -9.98
C VAL A 38 -3.95 -0.59 -10.82
N ASP A 39 -2.97 -0.34 -11.70
CA ASP A 39 -2.39 -1.38 -12.56
C ASP A 39 -3.45 -2.16 -13.34
N GLY A 40 -4.44 -1.44 -13.88
CA GLY A 40 -5.47 -2.04 -14.69
C GLY A 40 -6.57 -2.74 -13.91
N ARG A 41 -6.52 -2.67 -12.59
CA ARG A 41 -7.55 -3.24 -11.73
C ARG A 41 -8.29 -2.15 -11.00
N LEU A 42 -9.55 -2.40 -10.71
CA LEU A 42 -10.40 -1.44 -10.01
C LEU A 42 -10.46 -1.81 -8.54
N LEU A 43 -10.06 -0.89 -7.69
CA LEU A 43 -9.98 -1.14 -6.24
C LEU A 43 -10.83 -0.15 -5.48
N CYS A 44 -11.26 -0.54 -4.29
CA CYS A 44 -11.89 0.42 -3.39
C CYS A 44 -10.84 1.40 -2.89
N VAL A 45 -11.29 2.52 -2.35
CA VAL A 45 -10.38 3.57 -1.88
C VAL A 45 -9.42 3.03 -0.83
N SER A 46 -9.94 2.23 0.11
CA SER A 46 -9.10 1.70 1.19
C SER A 46 -8.03 0.75 0.68
N HIS A 47 -8.36 -0.15 -0.23
CA HIS A 47 -7.37 -1.07 -0.78
C HIS A 47 -6.37 -0.36 -1.69
N SER A 48 -6.80 0.70 -2.39
CA SER A 48 -5.84 1.46 -3.18
C SER A 48 -4.83 2.16 -2.28
N LYS A 49 -5.27 2.68 -1.14
CA LYS A 49 -4.38 3.27 -0.16
C LYS A 49 -3.43 2.22 0.43
N LEU A 50 -3.97 1.04 0.72
CA LEU A 50 -3.17 -0.06 1.27
C LEU A 50 -2.03 -0.44 0.32
N LEU A 51 -2.35 -0.61 -0.96
CA LEU A 51 -1.32 -0.95 -1.94
C LEU A 51 -0.27 0.15 -2.07
N ARG A 52 -0.71 1.39 -2.06
CA ARG A 52 0.21 2.52 -2.15
C ARG A 52 1.17 2.54 -0.95
N LEU A 53 0.65 2.29 0.24
CA LEU A 53 1.47 2.25 1.44
C LEU A 53 2.43 1.07 1.42
N LYS A 54 1.97 -0.09 0.96
CA LYS A 54 2.84 -1.27 0.86
C LYS A 54 3.97 -1.03 -0.13
N ASP A 55 3.64 -0.45 -1.28
CA ASP A 55 4.63 -0.15 -2.30
C ASP A 55 5.68 0.83 -1.78
N ARG A 56 5.22 1.86 -1.12
CA ARG A 56 6.09 2.86 -0.51
C ARG A 56 6.98 2.24 0.56
N SER A 57 6.41 1.35 1.37
CA SER A 57 7.16 0.66 2.42
C SER A 57 8.26 -0.22 1.83
N GLU A 58 7.97 -0.92 0.75
CA GLU A 58 8.96 -1.75 0.09
C GLU A 58 10.12 -0.91 -0.45
N THR A 59 9.79 0.24 -1.04
CA THR A 59 10.81 1.15 -1.55
C THR A 59 11.69 1.66 -0.42
N MET A 60 11.07 2.03 0.70
CA MET A 60 11.82 2.53 1.85
C MET A 60 12.68 1.44 2.49
N LEU A 61 12.20 0.21 2.52
CA LEU A 61 13.00 -0.90 3.02
C LEU A 61 14.24 -1.10 2.16
N GLY A 62 14.09 -1.01 0.84
CA GLY A 62 15.22 -1.09 -0.07
C GLY A 62 16.24 0.02 0.20
N THR A 63 15.74 1.22 0.46
CA THR A 63 16.61 2.36 0.76
C THR A 63 17.38 2.14 2.06
N VAL A 64 16.70 1.64 3.09
CA VAL A 64 17.37 1.34 4.37
C VAL A 64 18.44 0.27 4.16
N PHE A 65 18.12 -0.76 3.39
CA PHE A 65 19.07 -1.82 3.11
C PHE A 65 20.33 -1.28 2.42
N GLU A 66 20.15 -0.41 1.43
CA GLU A 66 21.28 0.19 0.73
C GLU A 66 22.11 1.06 1.68
N MET A 67 21.45 1.83 2.54
CA MET A 67 22.15 2.65 3.52
C MET A 67 22.95 1.78 4.48
N ASP A 68 22.38 0.69 4.95
CA ASP A 68 23.07 -0.21 5.86
C ASP A 68 24.27 -0.85 5.19
N GLN A 69 24.14 -1.25 3.95
CA GLN A 69 25.28 -1.82 3.21
C GLN A 69 26.39 -0.79 3.05
N TRP A 70 26.03 0.43 2.75
CA TRP A 70 27.02 1.49 2.61
C TRP A 70 27.72 1.74 3.96
N LEU A 71 26.96 1.80 5.04
CA LEU A 71 27.52 2.02 6.36
C LEU A 71 28.47 0.90 6.78
N GLU A 72 28.16 -0.32 6.41
CA GLU A 72 29.03 -1.46 6.72
C GLU A 72 30.33 -1.44 5.91
N SER A 73 30.25 -0.92 4.69
CA SER A 73 31.40 -0.95 3.78
C SER A 73 32.31 0.27 3.93
N VAL A 74 31.83 1.35 4.53
CA VAL A 74 32.59 2.59 4.61
C VAL A 74 33.55 2.53 5.78
N ASP A 75 34.72 3.14 5.58
CA ASP A 75 35.68 3.34 6.65
C ASP A 75 35.24 4.58 7.41
N GLY A 76 34.72 4.37 8.63
CA GLY A 76 34.15 5.44 9.43
C GLY A 76 35.11 6.57 9.74
N GLU A 77 36.41 6.26 9.74
CA GLU A 77 37.39 7.32 10.01
C GLU A 77 37.59 8.22 8.82
N ALA A 78 37.31 7.72 7.61
CA ALA A 78 37.57 8.47 6.40
C ALA A 78 36.57 9.59 6.17
N ASP A 79 35.30 9.41 6.62
CA ASP A 79 34.29 10.40 6.34
C ASP A 79 33.20 10.38 7.42
N GLU A 80 33.58 10.85 8.60
CA GLU A 80 32.71 10.81 9.76
C GLU A 80 31.42 11.60 9.57
N LEU A 81 31.51 12.77 8.94
CA LEU A 81 30.34 13.60 8.73
C LEU A 81 29.33 12.94 7.82
N ARG A 82 29.84 12.27 6.80
CA ARG A 82 28.98 11.58 5.85
C ARG A 82 28.29 10.39 6.50
N VAL A 83 29.02 9.66 7.32
CA VAL A 83 28.47 8.54 8.09
C VAL A 83 27.32 9.02 8.97
N ARG A 84 27.52 10.10 9.69
CA ARG A 84 26.49 10.65 10.57
C ARG A 84 25.26 11.09 9.79
N ARG A 85 25.48 11.69 8.61
CA ARG A 85 24.38 12.14 7.79
C ARG A 85 23.56 10.95 7.30
N ILE A 86 24.21 9.90 6.84
CA ILE A 86 23.52 8.70 6.37
C ILE A 86 22.78 8.03 7.52
N GLU A 87 23.39 7.94 8.70
CA GLU A 87 22.73 7.37 9.86
C GLU A 87 21.47 8.15 10.21
N HIS A 88 21.55 9.47 10.14
CA HIS A 88 20.40 10.32 10.44
C HIS A 88 19.29 10.10 9.41
N GLN A 89 19.63 10.06 8.13
CA GLN A 89 18.66 9.80 7.07
C GLN A 89 18.03 8.43 7.23
N ARG A 90 18.84 7.44 7.57
CA ARG A 90 18.35 6.09 7.81
C ARG A 90 17.31 6.07 8.94
N ASN A 91 17.61 6.75 10.01
CA ASN A 91 16.70 6.81 11.16
C ASN A 91 15.37 7.47 10.78
N GLU A 92 15.42 8.51 9.96
CA GLU A 92 14.20 9.16 9.49
C GLU A 92 13.36 8.21 8.64
N VAL A 93 14.00 7.47 7.75
CA VAL A 93 13.27 6.51 6.91
C VAL A 93 12.67 5.40 7.78
N VAL A 94 13.40 4.90 8.76
CA VAL A 94 12.90 3.86 9.66
C VAL A 94 11.68 4.36 10.45
N GLU A 95 11.73 5.62 10.91
CA GLU A 95 10.58 6.22 11.59
C GLU A 95 9.36 6.26 10.68
N GLN A 96 9.56 6.68 9.43
CA GLN A 96 8.47 6.74 8.46
C GLN A 96 7.92 5.34 8.18
N LEU A 97 8.81 4.34 8.11
CA LEU A 97 8.39 2.95 7.92
C LEU A 97 7.49 2.48 9.05
N ARG A 98 7.86 2.81 10.29
CA ARG A 98 7.04 2.43 11.44
C ARG A 98 5.66 3.07 11.36
N PHE A 99 5.61 4.32 10.97
CA PHE A 99 4.36 5.05 10.81
C PHE A 99 3.50 4.42 9.74
N ASP A 100 4.09 4.15 8.59
CA ASP A 100 3.36 3.54 7.48
C ASP A 100 2.89 2.13 7.82
N SER A 101 3.70 1.36 8.55
CA SER A 101 3.31 0.03 8.99
C SER A 101 2.08 0.06 9.90
N LEU A 102 2.02 1.07 10.76
CA LEU A 102 0.85 1.25 11.63
C LEU A 102 -0.38 1.57 10.80
N LYS A 103 -0.24 2.46 9.82
CA LYS A 103 -1.35 2.79 8.93
C LYS A 103 -1.85 1.58 8.17
N ILE A 104 -0.93 0.75 7.68
CA ILE A 104 -1.29 -0.49 6.97
C ILE A 104 -2.11 -1.39 7.88
N ARG A 105 -1.67 -1.55 9.12
CA ARG A 105 -2.38 -2.38 10.09
C ARG A 105 -3.79 -1.86 10.35
N LEU A 106 -3.91 -0.56 10.56
CA LEU A 106 -5.21 0.05 10.82
C LEU A 106 -6.16 -0.11 9.62
N LEU A 107 -5.65 0.07 8.43
CA LEU A 107 -6.45 -0.12 7.22
C LEU A 107 -6.91 -1.56 7.08
N ARG A 108 -6.03 -2.51 7.35
CA ARG A 108 -6.38 -3.93 7.28
C ARG A 108 -7.44 -4.30 8.30
N ASP A 109 -7.30 -3.80 9.52
CA ASP A 109 -8.29 -4.06 10.56
C ASP A 109 -9.65 -3.51 10.15
N GLU A 110 -9.68 -2.33 9.58
CA GLU A 110 -10.91 -1.72 9.11
C GLU A 110 -11.55 -2.53 7.99
N LEU A 111 -10.73 -2.97 7.06
CA LEU A 111 -11.20 -3.78 5.93
C LEU A 111 -11.73 -5.13 6.39
N LEU A 112 -11.08 -5.73 7.38
CA LEU A 112 -11.53 -7.02 7.92
C LEU A 112 -12.88 -6.89 8.60
N LYS A 113 -13.13 -5.79 9.28
CA LYS A 113 -14.43 -5.57 9.92
C LYS A 113 -15.55 -5.55 8.89
N ASP A 114 -15.29 -4.91 7.76
CA ASP A 114 -16.28 -4.87 6.69
C ASP A 114 -16.54 -6.25 6.10
N GLN A 115 -15.50 -7.05 5.96
CA GLN A 115 -15.62 -8.37 5.38
C GLN A 115 -16.42 -9.30 6.28
N ASP A 116 -16.31 -9.12 7.57
CA ASP A 116 -17.06 -9.93 8.52
C ASP A 116 -18.54 -9.64 8.50
N GLY A 117 -18.95 -8.58 7.82
CA GLY A 117 -20.35 -8.27 7.70
C GLY A 117 -20.98 -7.85 9.00
N THR A 118 -20.18 -7.41 9.94
CA THR A 118 -20.68 -7.03 11.25
C THR A 118 -21.15 -5.59 11.31
N THR A 119 -21.13 -4.93 10.21
CA THR A 119 -21.57 -3.55 10.15
C THR A 119 -23.07 -3.42 10.07
#